data_9e1e21e1e5c67d792b5a937b75692851
#
_entry.id   9e1e21e1e5c67d792b5a937b75692851
#
_cell.length_a   1.000
_cell.length_b   1.000
_cell.length_c   1.000
_cell.angle_alpha   90.00
_cell.angle_beta   90.00
_cell.angle_gamma   90.00
#
_symmetry.space_group_name_H-M   'P 1'
#
loop_
_entity.id
_entity.type
_entity.pdbx_description
1 polymer ?
#
loop_
_entity_poly.entity_id
_entity_poly.type
_entity_poly.pdbx_seq_one_letter_code
_entity_poly.pdbx_strand_id
1 'polypeptide(L)'
;MAAMTELLAARGYLAVKIGEVAERAGVSRAAFYQCFSDKDACAFAAYDRFIEVLLGRLAAAGRGHTDWEAFLAALVEAYLGTLHEDLVVARAFQVEMDAAGAPARERRRAALVRFAEFIRTHRERLAADVGDAGPRSLPLSAYLGAVYAARQIASDAVDTQRSPDLLALAPELAGWITDLLRPTSGAAPVTPAGRGRRAVDV
;
A
#
# COMPACT_ATOMS: atom_id res chain seq x y z
N MET A 1 11.59 18.75 2.10
CA MET A 1 11.18 17.34 1.91
C MET A 1 11.76 16.73 0.63
N ALA A 2 11.74 17.37 -0.53
CA ALA A 2 12.34 16.82 -1.77
C ALA A 2 13.79 16.35 -1.59
N ALA A 3 14.66 17.20 -1.02
CA ALA A 3 16.05 16.84 -0.73
C ALA A 3 16.20 15.57 0.14
N MET A 4 15.32 15.39 1.14
CA MET A 4 15.28 14.18 1.96
C MET A 4 14.92 12.96 1.11
N THR A 5 13.89 13.05 0.27
CA THR A 5 13.45 11.96 -0.62
C THR A 5 14.57 11.53 -1.58
N GLU A 6 15.24 12.49 -2.22
CA GLU A 6 16.35 12.22 -3.14
C GLU A 6 17.53 11.52 -2.43
N LEU A 7 17.88 11.97 -1.24
CA LEU A 7 18.96 11.36 -0.44
C LEU A 7 18.60 9.98 0.06
N LEU A 8 17.34 9.77 0.48
CA LEU A 8 16.83 8.44 0.84
C LEU A 8 16.99 7.46 -0.32
N ALA A 9 16.50 7.84 -1.51
CA ALA A 9 16.58 6.98 -2.70
C ALA A 9 18.01 6.65 -3.11
N ALA A 10 18.94 7.63 -2.97
CA ALA A 10 20.30 7.48 -3.43
C ALA A 10 21.23 6.74 -2.46
N ARG A 11 20.97 6.80 -1.15
CA ARG A 11 21.93 6.38 -0.10
C ARG A 11 21.32 5.52 1.01
N GLY A 12 20.01 5.36 1.02
CA GLY A 12 19.29 4.68 2.08
C GLY A 12 19.15 5.53 3.35
N TYR A 13 18.13 5.21 4.15
CA TYR A 13 17.79 5.98 5.35
C TYR A 13 18.93 6.12 6.36
N LEU A 14 19.68 5.04 6.61
CA LEU A 14 20.74 5.03 7.64
C LEU A 14 21.90 5.97 7.31
N ALA A 15 22.25 6.10 6.05
CA ALA A 15 23.39 6.90 5.60
C ALA A 15 23.10 8.41 5.53
N VAL A 16 21.83 8.83 5.46
CA VAL A 16 21.44 10.23 5.32
C VAL A 16 21.72 11.01 6.61
N LYS A 17 22.36 12.17 6.48
CA LYS A 17 22.64 13.11 7.59
C LYS A 17 21.91 14.42 7.38
N ILE A 18 21.45 15.06 8.46
CA ILE A 18 20.71 16.36 8.43
C ILE A 18 21.51 17.44 7.68
N GLY A 19 22.85 17.48 7.87
CA GLY A 19 23.70 18.45 7.17
C GLY A 19 23.59 18.34 5.66
N GLU A 20 23.57 17.13 5.11
CA GLU A 20 23.41 16.85 3.68
C GLU A 20 22.01 17.23 3.16
N VAL A 21 20.99 16.98 3.99
CA VAL A 21 19.60 17.37 3.66
C VAL A 21 19.48 18.90 3.59
N ALA A 22 20.07 19.61 4.55
CA ALA A 22 20.05 21.09 4.57
C ALA A 22 20.82 21.68 3.39
N GLU A 23 22.03 21.16 3.11
CA GLU A 23 22.86 21.55 1.96
C GLU A 23 22.12 21.32 0.65
N ARG A 24 21.57 20.12 0.44
CA ARG A 24 20.81 19.75 -0.76
C ARG A 24 19.55 20.61 -0.95
N ALA A 25 18.91 21.02 0.15
CA ALA A 25 17.75 21.90 0.15
C ALA A 25 18.10 23.38 -0.02
N GLY A 26 19.37 23.75 0.02
CA GLY A 26 19.82 25.13 -0.05
C GLY A 26 19.48 25.95 1.19
N VAL A 27 19.37 25.32 2.36
CA VAL A 27 19.02 25.97 3.64
C VAL A 27 20.09 25.75 4.70
N SER A 28 20.09 26.59 5.74
CA SER A 28 20.95 26.39 6.90
C SER A 28 20.43 25.25 7.78
N ARG A 29 21.31 24.64 8.59
CA ARG A 29 20.90 23.69 9.63
C ARG A 29 19.91 24.29 10.61
N ALA A 30 20.07 25.57 10.96
CA ALA A 30 19.13 26.29 11.84
C ALA A 30 17.73 26.35 11.21
N ALA A 31 17.63 26.67 9.93
CA ALA A 31 16.36 26.66 9.19
C ALA A 31 15.74 25.25 9.11
N PHE A 32 16.56 24.21 8.96
CA PHE A 32 16.06 22.83 9.04
C PHE A 32 15.39 22.56 10.40
N TYR A 33 16.06 22.90 11.50
CA TYR A 33 15.54 22.67 12.86
C TYR A 33 14.36 23.56 13.24
N GLN A 34 14.09 24.64 12.51
CA GLN A 34 12.83 25.39 12.64
C GLN A 34 11.62 24.63 12.07
N CYS A 35 11.85 23.73 11.10
CA CYS A 35 10.79 22.96 10.44
C CYS A 35 10.63 21.54 11.00
N PHE A 36 11.74 20.91 11.39
CA PHE A 36 11.78 19.51 11.81
C PHE A 36 12.67 19.34 13.04
N SER A 37 12.18 18.61 14.05
CA SER A 37 12.94 18.32 15.28
C SER A 37 14.20 17.50 15.01
N ASP A 38 14.14 16.61 14.05
CA ASP A 38 15.18 15.64 13.74
C ASP A 38 15.04 15.10 12.32
N LYS A 39 15.90 14.12 11.97
CA LYS A 39 15.89 13.43 10.68
C LYS A 39 14.59 12.66 10.46
N ASP A 40 14.11 11.99 11.50
CA ASP A 40 12.94 11.14 11.46
C ASP A 40 11.69 11.97 11.16
N ALA A 41 11.52 13.11 11.83
CA ALA A 41 10.42 14.03 11.59
C ALA A 41 10.37 14.50 10.13
N CYS A 42 11.53 14.83 9.54
CA CYS A 42 11.60 15.23 8.13
C CYS A 42 11.26 14.07 7.18
N ALA A 43 11.81 12.87 7.43
CA ALA A 43 11.56 11.69 6.61
C ALA A 43 10.09 11.26 6.69
N PHE A 44 9.52 11.25 7.89
CA PHE A 44 8.12 10.90 8.10
C PHE A 44 7.16 11.90 7.47
N ALA A 45 7.44 13.21 7.56
CA ALA A 45 6.64 14.22 6.87
C ALA A 45 6.67 14.05 5.33
N ALA A 46 7.83 13.69 4.78
CA ALA A 46 7.95 13.40 3.36
C ALA A 46 7.17 12.12 2.96
N TYR A 47 7.24 11.07 3.77
CA TYR A 47 6.48 9.85 3.59
C TYR A 47 4.97 10.08 3.69
N ASP A 48 4.51 10.79 4.73
CA ASP A 48 3.09 11.08 4.92
C ASP A 48 2.53 11.88 3.73
N ARG A 49 3.32 12.83 3.20
CA ARG A 49 2.94 13.54 1.98
C ARG A 49 2.84 12.66 0.75
N PHE A 50 3.77 11.72 0.57
CA PHE A 50 3.69 10.71 -0.49
C PHE A 50 2.41 9.88 -0.37
N ILE A 51 2.08 9.40 0.84
CA ILE A 51 0.86 8.62 1.08
C ILE A 51 -0.40 9.44 0.80
N GLU A 52 -0.46 10.71 1.18
CA GLU A 52 -1.59 11.60 0.86
C GLU A 52 -1.81 11.71 -0.66
N VAL A 53 -0.73 11.96 -1.42
CA VAL A 53 -0.81 12.06 -2.88
C VAL A 53 -1.26 10.75 -3.49
N LEU A 54 -0.67 9.63 -3.07
CA LEU A 54 -1.01 8.30 -3.56
C LEU A 54 -2.48 7.97 -3.30
N LEU A 55 -2.94 8.09 -2.06
CA LEU A 55 -4.34 7.83 -1.70
C LEU A 55 -5.32 8.75 -2.44
N GLY A 56 -4.94 10.00 -2.66
CA GLY A 56 -5.73 10.95 -3.46
C GLY A 56 -5.89 10.49 -4.92
N ARG A 57 -4.81 10.01 -5.54
CA ARG A 57 -4.84 9.47 -6.91
C ARG A 57 -5.67 8.20 -7.02
N LEU A 58 -5.50 7.28 -6.06
CA LEU A 58 -6.28 6.06 -6.01
C LEU A 58 -7.78 6.34 -5.82
N ALA A 59 -8.13 7.26 -4.93
CA ALA A 59 -9.50 7.69 -4.76
C ALA A 59 -10.07 8.38 -6.01
N ALA A 60 -9.23 9.11 -6.75
CA ALA A 60 -9.63 9.71 -8.02
C ALA A 60 -9.86 8.65 -9.11
N ALA A 61 -8.96 7.67 -9.24
CA ALA A 61 -9.07 6.58 -10.20
C ALA A 61 -10.29 5.69 -9.92
N GLY A 62 -10.61 5.45 -8.65
CA GLY A 62 -11.76 4.62 -8.28
C GLY A 62 -13.15 5.26 -8.47
N ARG A 63 -13.21 6.58 -8.79
CA ARG A 63 -14.51 7.27 -8.96
C ARG A 63 -15.25 6.86 -10.22
N GLY A 64 -16.58 6.69 -10.08
CA GLY A 64 -17.47 6.45 -11.23
C GLY A 64 -17.50 5.04 -11.76
N HIS A 65 -16.67 4.14 -11.26
CA HIS A 65 -16.72 2.74 -11.63
C HIS A 65 -17.89 2.03 -10.93
N THR A 66 -18.75 1.41 -11.73
CA THR A 66 -19.88 0.57 -11.27
C THR A 66 -19.57 -0.92 -11.47
N ASP A 67 -18.52 -1.24 -12.19
CA ASP A 67 -17.99 -2.58 -12.38
C ASP A 67 -16.78 -2.83 -11.47
N TRP A 68 -16.78 -3.98 -10.81
CA TRP A 68 -15.75 -4.33 -9.83
C TRP A 68 -14.36 -4.56 -10.46
N GLU A 69 -14.32 -5.23 -11.60
CA GLU A 69 -13.07 -5.56 -12.28
C GLU A 69 -12.43 -4.29 -12.82
N ALA A 70 -13.23 -3.42 -13.46
CA ALA A 70 -12.78 -2.12 -13.94
C ALA A 70 -12.29 -1.22 -12.79
N PHE A 71 -12.96 -1.24 -11.64
CA PHE A 71 -12.52 -0.51 -10.44
C PHE A 71 -11.14 -0.99 -9.97
N LEU A 72 -10.95 -2.31 -9.83
CA LEU A 72 -9.67 -2.85 -9.38
C LEU A 72 -8.54 -2.57 -10.38
N ALA A 73 -8.81 -2.74 -11.67
CA ALA A 73 -7.84 -2.43 -12.72
C ALA A 73 -7.40 -0.96 -12.66
N ALA A 74 -8.34 -0.04 -12.55
CA ALA A 74 -8.05 1.40 -12.42
C ALA A 74 -7.22 1.72 -11.18
N LEU A 75 -7.47 1.05 -10.03
CA LEU A 75 -6.67 1.23 -8.83
C LEU A 75 -5.23 0.72 -8.99
N VAL A 76 -5.05 -0.46 -9.58
CA VAL A 76 -3.74 -1.05 -9.83
C VAL A 76 -2.94 -0.17 -10.79
N GLU A 77 -3.55 0.27 -11.89
CA GLU A 77 -2.92 1.18 -12.84
C GLU A 77 -2.53 2.51 -12.19
N ALA A 78 -3.42 3.13 -11.39
CA ALA A 78 -3.13 4.37 -10.70
C ALA A 78 -2.01 4.22 -9.66
N TYR A 79 -1.95 3.10 -8.95
CA TYR A 79 -0.88 2.78 -8.01
C TYR A 79 0.46 2.67 -8.72
N LEU A 80 0.56 1.78 -9.69
CA LEU A 80 1.78 1.53 -10.44
C LEU A 80 2.22 2.75 -11.24
N GLY A 81 1.28 3.47 -11.86
CA GLY A 81 1.52 4.72 -12.57
C GLY A 81 2.11 5.79 -11.67
N THR A 82 1.58 5.95 -10.45
CA THR A 82 2.13 6.91 -9.47
C THR A 82 3.58 6.59 -9.11
N LEU A 83 3.93 5.31 -8.95
CA LEU A 83 5.30 4.90 -8.68
C LEU A 83 6.20 5.04 -9.92
N HIS A 84 5.68 4.74 -11.11
CA HIS A 84 6.41 4.81 -12.36
C HIS A 84 6.76 6.25 -12.77
N GLU A 85 5.91 7.21 -12.46
CA GLU A 85 6.13 8.64 -12.75
C GLU A 85 7.36 9.20 -12.03
N ASP A 86 7.67 8.68 -10.83
CA ASP A 86 8.82 9.13 -10.05
C ASP A 86 9.47 7.95 -9.29
N LEU A 87 10.42 7.29 -9.97
CA LEU A 87 11.15 6.14 -9.41
C LEU A 87 12.05 6.53 -8.22
N VAL A 88 12.42 7.82 -8.08
CA VAL A 88 13.16 8.31 -6.92
C VAL A 88 12.25 8.29 -5.69
N VAL A 89 11.04 8.82 -5.82
CA VAL A 89 10.02 8.78 -4.78
C VAL A 89 9.64 7.33 -4.47
N ALA A 90 9.43 6.50 -5.50
CA ALA A 90 9.12 5.09 -5.33
C ALA A 90 10.20 4.36 -4.52
N ARG A 91 11.48 4.50 -4.88
CA ARG A 91 12.60 3.88 -4.16
C ARG A 91 12.67 4.37 -2.72
N ALA A 92 12.61 5.68 -2.49
CA ALA A 92 12.68 6.26 -1.15
C ALA A 92 11.62 5.66 -0.21
N PHE A 93 10.38 5.51 -0.68
CA PHE A 93 9.24 5.19 0.19
C PHE A 93 8.72 3.76 0.08
N GLN A 94 9.03 3.04 -0.99
CA GLN A 94 8.70 1.62 -1.08
C GLN A 94 9.82 0.71 -0.55
N VAL A 95 11.09 1.15 -0.62
CA VAL A 95 12.26 0.35 -0.27
C VAL A 95 12.96 0.91 0.97
N GLU A 96 13.49 2.12 0.89
CA GLU A 96 14.45 2.64 1.86
C GLU A 96 13.82 3.07 3.20
N MET A 97 12.53 3.44 3.18
CA MET A 97 11.85 3.96 4.37
C MET A 97 11.71 2.92 5.49
N ASP A 98 11.70 1.63 5.16
CA ASP A 98 11.57 0.56 6.15
C ASP A 98 12.77 0.48 7.12
N ALA A 99 13.94 0.97 6.69
CA ALA A 99 15.13 1.07 7.52
C ALA A 99 15.00 2.12 8.65
N ALA A 100 14.01 3.01 8.59
CA ALA A 100 13.70 3.95 9.68
C ALA A 100 13.02 3.30 10.91
N GLY A 101 12.84 1.97 10.90
CA GLY A 101 12.46 1.20 12.06
C GLY A 101 10.96 1.09 12.33
N ALA A 102 10.60 0.85 13.59
CA ALA A 102 9.21 0.57 13.98
C ALA A 102 8.22 1.70 13.64
N PRO A 103 8.52 2.99 13.86
CA PRO A 103 7.60 4.07 13.53
C PRO A 103 7.29 4.16 12.03
N ALA A 104 8.26 3.86 11.15
CA ALA A 104 8.03 3.83 9.70
C ALA A 104 7.12 2.66 9.30
N ARG A 105 7.38 1.46 9.87
CA ARG A 105 6.54 0.28 9.62
C ARG A 105 5.10 0.49 10.08
N GLU A 106 4.89 1.18 11.20
CA GLU A 106 3.55 1.50 11.70
C GLU A 106 2.81 2.45 10.76
N ARG A 107 3.45 3.54 10.29
CA ARG A 107 2.88 4.44 9.27
C ARG A 107 2.51 3.70 7.99
N ARG A 108 3.41 2.85 7.51
CA ARG A 108 3.13 2.02 6.34
C ARG A 108 1.90 1.14 6.56
N ARG A 109 1.85 0.43 7.70
CA ARG A 109 0.71 -0.43 8.03
C ARG A 109 -0.60 0.35 8.06
N ALA A 110 -0.60 1.52 8.70
CA ALA A 110 -1.78 2.37 8.77
C ALA A 110 -2.26 2.80 7.37
N ALA A 111 -1.34 3.17 6.48
CA ALA A 111 -1.67 3.51 5.08
C ALA A 111 -2.28 2.32 4.32
N LEU A 112 -1.69 1.11 4.45
CA LEU A 112 -2.18 -0.09 3.78
C LEU A 112 -3.56 -0.53 4.31
N VAL A 113 -3.81 -0.39 5.61
CA VAL A 113 -5.13 -0.65 6.21
C VAL A 113 -6.17 0.32 5.65
N ARG A 114 -5.88 1.63 5.62
CA ARG A 114 -6.79 2.63 5.04
C ARG A 114 -7.13 2.31 3.58
N PHE A 115 -6.16 1.84 2.82
CA PHE A 115 -6.39 1.47 1.42
C PHE A 115 -7.23 0.20 1.29
N ALA A 116 -6.97 -0.83 2.10
CA ALA A 116 -7.80 -2.03 2.15
C ALA A 116 -9.25 -1.74 2.55
N GLU A 117 -9.46 -0.84 3.52
CA GLU A 117 -10.79 -0.37 3.91
C GLU A 117 -11.50 0.38 2.78
N PHE A 118 -10.77 1.22 2.03
CA PHE A 118 -11.32 1.91 0.86
C PHE A 118 -11.83 0.91 -0.19
N ILE A 119 -11.04 -0.12 -0.53
CA ILE A 119 -11.43 -1.16 -1.50
C ILE A 119 -12.66 -1.92 -0.98
N ARG A 120 -12.65 -2.35 0.28
CA ARG A 120 -13.77 -3.07 0.91
C ARG A 120 -15.05 -2.25 0.87
N THR A 121 -14.99 -0.99 1.29
CA THR A 121 -16.15 -0.09 1.32
C THR A 121 -16.74 0.11 -0.08
N HIS A 122 -15.89 0.22 -1.12
CA HIS A 122 -16.37 0.31 -2.50
C HIS A 122 -17.10 -0.98 -2.92
N ARG A 123 -16.52 -2.14 -2.60
CA ARG A 123 -17.16 -3.44 -2.87
C ARG A 123 -18.53 -3.56 -2.20
N GLU A 124 -18.64 -3.15 -0.94
CA GLU A 124 -19.89 -3.18 -0.18
C GLU A 124 -20.96 -2.25 -0.80
N ARG A 125 -20.57 -1.09 -1.33
CA ARG A 125 -21.49 -0.19 -2.05
C ARG A 125 -21.99 -0.82 -3.33
N LEU A 126 -21.11 -1.38 -4.17
CA LEU A 126 -21.51 -2.05 -5.40
C LEU A 126 -22.48 -3.21 -5.15
N ALA A 127 -22.29 -3.99 -4.09
CA ALA A 127 -23.18 -5.06 -3.71
C ALA A 127 -24.56 -4.55 -3.27
N ALA A 128 -24.63 -3.43 -2.55
CA ALA A 128 -25.87 -2.81 -2.12
C ALA A 128 -26.69 -2.25 -3.28
N ASP A 129 -26.03 -1.66 -4.28
CA ASP A 129 -26.68 -1.07 -5.46
C ASP A 129 -27.34 -2.13 -6.37
N VAL A 130 -26.84 -3.36 -6.37
CA VAL A 130 -27.42 -4.48 -7.15
C VAL A 130 -28.61 -5.14 -6.43
N GLY A 131 -28.90 -4.76 -5.18
CA GLY A 131 -30.01 -5.31 -4.40
C GLY A 131 -29.85 -6.79 -4.07
N ASP A 132 -28.65 -7.30 -4.23
CA ASP A 132 -28.32 -8.68 -3.96
C ASP A 132 -27.93 -8.83 -2.48
N ALA A 133 -28.66 -9.70 -1.76
CA ALA A 133 -28.18 -10.26 -0.49
C ALA A 133 -26.93 -11.16 -0.78
N GLY A 134 -26.03 -10.62 -1.58
CA GLY A 134 -24.91 -11.26 -2.23
C GLY A 134 -23.94 -11.93 -1.29
N PRO A 135 -22.98 -12.67 -1.83
CA PRO A 135 -22.03 -13.46 -1.07
C PRO A 135 -21.36 -12.60 0.00
N ARG A 136 -21.20 -13.16 1.20
CA ARG A 136 -20.57 -12.49 2.35
C ARG A 136 -19.35 -11.68 1.90
N SER A 137 -19.31 -10.41 2.28
CA SER A 137 -18.11 -9.58 2.14
C SER A 137 -16.90 -10.33 2.71
N LEU A 138 -15.80 -10.35 1.97
CA LEU A 138 -14.55 -10.94 2.45
C LEU A 138 -14.07 -10.19 3.71
N PRO A 139 -13.37 -10.86 4.63
CA PRO A 139 -12.79 -10.20 5.79
C PRO A 139 -11.77 -9.14 5.34
N LEU A 140 -11.58 -8.09 6.13
CA LEU A 140 -10.62 -7.01 5.84
C LEU A 140 -9.21 -7.56 5.54
N SER A 141 -8.84 -8.68 6.16
CA SER A 141 -7.55 -9.35 5.95
C SER A 141 -7.33 -9.83 4.51
N ALA A 142 -8.39 -10.16 3.76
CA ALA A 142 -8.27 -10.53 2.35
C ALA A 142 -7.87 -9.31 1.50
N TYR A 143 -8.56 -8.19 1.69
CA TYR A 143 -8.22 -6.93 1.01
C TYR A 143 -6.83 -6.44 1.40
N LEU A 144 -6.49 -6.52 2.69
CA LEU A 144 -5.19 -6.15 3.20
C LEU A 144 -4.07 -7.04 2.62
N GLY A 145 -4.32 -8.35 2.50
CA GLY A 145 -3.41 -9.29 1.85
C GLY A 145 -3.11 -8.92 0.40
N ALA A 146 -4.16 -8.60 -0.38
CA ALA A 146 -4.01 -8.13 -1.76
C ALA A 146 -3.16 -6.85 -1.86
N VAL A 147 -3.43 -5.87 -0.98
CA VAL A 147 -2.69 -4.60 -0.94
C VAL A 147 -1.22 -4.82 -0.55
N TYR A 148 -0.94 -5.69 0.43
CA TYR A 148 0.44 -6.06 0.80
C TYR A 148 1.17 -6.74 -0.35
N ALA A 149 0.52 -7.68 -1.03
CA ALA A 149 1.14 -8.41 -2.14
C ALA A 149 1.45 -7.47 -3.32
N ALA A 150 0.50 -6.62 -3.74
CA ALA A 150 0.72 -5.65 -4.79
C ALA A 150 1.88 -4.68 -4.45
N ARG A 151 1.91 -4.19 -3.19
CA ARG A 151 3.00 -3.36 -2.71
C ARG A 151 4.34 -4.09 -2.78
N GLN A 152 4.41 -5.34 -2.32
CA GLN A 152 5.66 -6.08 -2.27
C GLN A 152 6.21 -6.32 -3.68
N ILE A 153 5.36 -6.73 -4.63
CA ILE A 153 5.76 -6.95 -6.03
C ILE A 153 6.32 -5.67 -6.65
N ALA A 154 5.64 -4.53 -6.43
CA ALA A 154 6.13 -3.24 -6.92
C ALA A 154 7.44 -2.82 -6.24
N SER A 155 7.58 -3.05 -4.92
CA SER A 155 8.81 -2.76 -4.17
C SER A 155 9.99 -3.59 -4.67
N ASP A 156 9.79 -4.88 -4.92
CA ASP A 156 10.82 -5.79 -5.42
C ASP A 156 11.28 -5.37 -6.82
N ALA A 157 10.36 -4.94 -7.68
CA ALA A 157 10.71 -4.42 -9.00
C ALA A 157 11.55 -3.13 -8.91
N VAL A 158 11.17 -2.20 -8.02
CA VAL A 158 11.93 -0.94 -7.79
C VAL A 158 13.30 -1.21 -7.17
N ASP A 159 13.42 -2.22 -6.30
CA ASP A 159 14.67 -2.55 -5.62
C ASP A 159 15.66 -3.27 -6.54
N THR A 160 15.18 -4.25 -7.29
CA THR A 160 16.05 -5.15 -8.08
C THR A 160 16.37 -4.62 -9.48
N GLN A 161 15.56 -3.70 -10.02
CA GLN A 161 15.73 -3.19 -11.38
C GLN A 161 16.12 -1.71 -11.36
N ARG A 162 17.06 -1.32 -12.27
CA ARG A 162 17.49 0.08 -12.38
C ARG A 162 16.40 0.99 -12.97
N SER A 163 15.61 0.48 -13.90
CA SER A 163 14.52 1.18 -14.59
C SER A 163 13.36 0.20 -14.80
N PRO A 164 12.57 -0.10 -13.74
CA PRO A 164 11.47 -1.04 -13.84
C PRO A 164 10.33 -0.44 -14.69
N ASP A 165 9.77 -1.25 -15.58
CA ASP A 165 8.48 -0.95 -16.20
C ASP A 165 7.38 -1.44 -15.26
N LEU A 166 6.99 -0.57 -14.32
CA LEU A 166 5.96 -0.90 -13.34
C LEU A 166 4.59 -1.06 -13.97
N LEU A 167 4.32 -0.36 -15.07
CA LEU A 167 3.02 -0.45 -15.76
C LEU A 167 2.82 -1.82 -16.42
N ALA A 168 3.89 -2.49 -16.84
CA ALA A 168 3.81 -3.84 -17.37
C ALA A 168 3.28 -4.87 -16.35
N LEU A 169 3.35 -4.58 -15.04
CA LEU A 169 2.79 -5.43 -13.98
C LEU A 169 1.27 -5.29 -13.84
N ALA A 170 0.66 -4.21 -14.38
CA ALA A 170 -0.73 -3.87 -14.09
C ALA A 170 -1.73 -4.96 -14.51
N PRO A 171 -1.67 -5.55 -15.72
CA PRO A 171 -2.65 -6.57 -16.14
C PRO A 171 -2.59 -7.83 -15.25
N GLU A 172 -1.39 -8.29 -14.93
CA GLU A 172 -1.19 -9.47 -14.09
C GLU A 172 -1.72 -9.21 -12.66
N LEU A 173 -1.33 -8.10 -12.04
CA LEU A 173 -1.78 -7.76 -10.69
C LEU A 173 -3.30 -7.56 -10.63
N ALA A 174 -3.89 -6.86 -11.57
CA ALA A 174 -5.35 -6.66 -11.62
C ALA A 174 -6.08 -7.99 -11.76
N GLY A 175 -5.59 -8.91 -12.59
CA GLY A 175 -6.20 -10.21 -12.83
C GLY A 175 -6.26 -11.05 -11.55
N TRP A 176 -5.12 -11.35 -10.93
CA TRP A 176 -5.13 -12.23 -9.74
C TRP A 176 -5.73 -11.54 -8.50
N ILE A 177 -5.64 -10.21 -8.35
CA ILE A 177 -6.33 -9.49 -7.27
C ILE A 177 -7.85 -9.62 -7.43
N THR A 178 -8.36 -9.48 -8.65
CA THR A 178 -9.77 -9.67 -8.95
C THR A 178 -10.22 -11.08 -8.59
N ASP A 179 -9.46 -12.10 -8.95
CA ASP A 179 -9.76 -13.48 -8.61
C ASP A 179 -9.70 -13.75 -7.11
N LEU A 180 -8.69 -13.22 -6.42
CA LEU A 180 -8.53 -13.34 -4.96
C LEU A 180 -9.71 -12.71 -4.21
N LEU A 181 -10.17 -11.54 -4.68
CA LEU A 181 -11.24 -10.78 -4.04
C LEU A 181 -12.63 -11.10 -4.61
N ARG A 182 -12.74 -12.14 -5.42
CA ARG A 182 -14.02 -12.64 -5.91
C ARG A 182 -14.78 -13.31 -4.76
N PRO A 183 -16.04 -12.92 -4.49
CA PRO A 183 -16.82 -13.57 -3.46
C PRO A 183 -17.00 -15.05 -3.80
N THR A 184 -16.71 -15.93 -2.87
CA THR A 184 -17.00 -17.34 -3.04
C THR A 184 -18.51 -17.56 -2.91
N SER A 185 -19.16 -17.95 -3.99
CA SER A 185 -20.56 -18.40 -3.96
C SER A 185 -20.63 -19.62 -3.02
N GLY A 186 -21.25 -19.42 -1.82
CA GLY A 186 -21.81 -20.47 -0.98
C GLY A 186 -21.01 -21.75 -0.74
N ALA A 187 -19.79 -21.69 -0.20
CA ALA A 187 -19.28 -22.83 0.54
C ALA A 187 -19.95 -22.85 1.93
N ALA A 188 -20.79 -23.84 2.18
CA ALA A 188 -21.36 -24.09 3.50
C ALA A 188 -20.23 -24.14 4.56
N PRO A 189 -20.46 -23.62 5.80
CA PRO A 189 -19.44 -23.67 6.83
C PRO A 189 -19.03 -25.13 7.05
N VAL A 190 -17.70 -25.38 6.96
CA VAL A 190 -17.15 -26.67 7.36
C VAL A 190 -17.43 -26.81 8.85
N THR A 191 -18.44 -27.62 9.18
CA THR A 191 -18.73 -27.99 10.56
C THR A 191 -17.54 -28.81 11.07
N PRO A 192 -16.85 -28.40 12.14
CA PRO A 192 -15.77 -29.21 12.69
C PRO A 192 -16.38 -30.56 13.12
N ALA A 193 -15.84 -31.64 12.55
CA ALA A 193 -16.25 -32.99 12.91
C ALA A 193 -16.20 -33.16 14.44
N GLY A 194 -17.34 -33.49 15.02
CA GLY A 194 -17.50 -33.68 16.46
C GLY A 194 -16.44 -34.64 16.96
N ARG A 195 -15.66 -34.23 17.95
CA ARG A 195 -14.80 -35.12 18.72
C ARG A 195 -15.67 -36.17 19.42
N GLY A 196 -15.71 -37.36 18.83
CA GLY A 196 -16.31 -38.52 19.48
C GLY A 196 -15.71 -38.69 20.87
N ARG A 197 -16.52 -38.52 21.91
CA ARG A 197 -16.20 -38.94 23.26
C ARG A 197 -16.04 -40.44 23.23
N ARG A 198 -14.81 -40.94 23.35
CA ARG A 198 -14.58 -42.31 23.77
C ARG A 198 -14.97 -42.37 25.25
N ALA A 199 -16.05 -43.08 25.54
CA ALA A 199 -16.31 -43.57 26.89
C ALA A 199 -15.23 -44.56 27.25
N VAL A 200 -14.57 -44.33 28.36
CA VAL A 200 -13.70 -45.29 29.02
C VAL A 200 -14.56 -45.95 30.08
N ASP A 201 -15.02 -47.19 29.80
CA ASP A 201 -15.58 -48.05 30.83
C ASP A 201 -14.41 -48.73 31.59
N VAL A 202 -14.47 -48.61 32.93
CA VAL A 202 -13.69 -49.39 33.90
C VAL A 202 -14.57 -50.47 34.42
#